data_21e27554be3b48ca0ff7d7f3b4248cf4
#
_entry.id   21e27554be3b48ca0ff7d7f3b4248cf4
#
_cell.length_a   1.000
_cell.length_b   1.000
_cell.length_c   1.000
_cell.angle_alpha   90.00
_cell.angle_beta   90.00
_cell.angle_gamma   90.00
#
_symmetry.space_group_name_H-M   'P 1'
#
loop_
_entity.id
_entity.type
_entity.pdbx_description
1 polymer ?
#
loop_
_entity_poly.entity_id
_entity_poly.type
_entity_poly.pdbx_seq_one_letter_code
_entity_poly.pdbx_strand_id
1 'polypeptide(L)'
;MDAPEISRGNEPVRILVVDDFAPFRETLCSVLLPYESMVIIGEAADGEAAIELAFRCAPHVIIMDVEMPRISGVEATRRIKRFLPGVHVIGVSTQDDTFIKESMKAAGSTHFVTKDYAHTLPHVIATITGRPITKDYFFEGTA
;
A
#
# COMPACT_ATOMS: atom_id res chain seq x y z
N MET A 1 -19.07 -4.39 2.45
CA MET A 1 -18.24 -4.51 3.66
C MET A 1 -17.10 -3.50 3.59
N ASP A 2 -16.98 -2.68 4.58
CA ASP A 2 -15.91 -1.69 4.63
C ASP A 2 -14.62 -2.29 5.17
N ALA A 3 -13.50 -1.61 4.88
CA ALA A 3 -12.24 -1.94 5.53
C ALA A 3 -12.38 -1.73 7.04
N PRO A 4 -11.64 -2.51 7.85
CA PRO A 4 -11.68 -2.33 9.30
C PRO A 4 -11.17 -0.95 9.68
N GLU A 5 -11.78 -0.37 10.70
CA GLU A 5 -11.29 0.88 11.26
C GLU A 5 -9.99 0.64 12.02
N ILE A 6 -9.10 1.61 11.97
CA ILE A 6 -7.88 1.57 12.75
C ILE A 6 -8.24 2.04 14.16
N SER A 7 -8.15 1.14 15.12
CA SER A 7 -8.49 1.49 16.49
C SER A 7 -7.49 2.50 17.06
N ARG A 8 -7.94 3.26 18.03
CA ARG A 8 -7.06 4.19 18.77
C ARG A 8 -6.07 3.38 19.60
N GLY A 9 -4.90 3.91 19.77
CA GLY A 9 -3.85 3.28 20.57
C GLY A 9 -2.78 2.63 19.73
N ASN A 10 -2.40 1.41 20.07
CA ASN A 10 -1.18 0.79 19.57
C ASN A 10 -1.38 -0.21 18.43
N GLU A 11 -2.59 -0.35 17.91
CA GLU A 11 -2.81 -1.25 16.79
C GLU A 11 -2.05 -0.77 15.57
N PRO A 12 -1.18 -1.61 14.98
CA PRO A 12 -0.43 -1.21 13.79
C PRO A 12 -1.32 -1.11 12.57
N VAL A 13 -0.90 -0.29 11.62
CA VAL A 13 -1.52 -0.23 10.30
C VAL A 13 -1.16 -1.50 9.54
N ARG A 14 -2.16 -2.23 9.07
CA ARG A 14 -1.97 -3.47 8.31
C ARG A 14 -1.88 -3.14 6.83
N ILE A 15 -0.79 -3.57 6.19
CA ILE A 15 -0.44 -3.17 4.84
C ILE A 15 -0.29 -4.38 3.94
N LEU A 16 -0.92 -4.34 2.77
CA LEU A 16 -0.72 -5.29 1.70
C LEU A 16 0.18 -4.64 0.64
N VAL A 17 1.24 -5.33 0.24
CA VAL A 17 2.18 -4.86 -0.79
C VAL A 17 1.96 -5.62 -2.08
N VAL A 18 1.71 -4.91 -3.18
CA VAL A 18 1.43 -5.51 -4.48
C VAL A 18 2.37 -4.96 -5.53
N ASP A 19 3.21 -5.82 -6.09
CA ASP A 19 4.12 -5.49 -7.19
C ASP A 19 4.56 -6.78 -7.86
N ASP A 20 4.56 -6.83 -9.19
CA ASP A 20 4.98 -8.02 -9.92
C ASP A 20 6.50 -8.19 -9.98
N PHE A 21 7.25 -7.15 -9.62
CA PHE A 21 8.71 -7.17 -9.60
C PHE A 21 9.21 -7.44 -8.18
N ALA A 22 9.66 -8.67 -7.93
CA ALA A 22 10.07 -9.10 -6.59
C ALA A 22 11.11 -8.19 -5.94
N PRO A 23 12.16 -7.71 -6.62
CA PRO A 23 13.12 -6.82 -5.99
C PRO A 23 12.50 -5.53 -5.46
N PHE A 24 11.50 -4.99 -6.14
CA PHE A 24 10.84 -3.79 -5.64
C PHE A 24 9.90 -4.09 -4.47
N ARG A 25 9.24 -5.26 -4.46
CA ARG A 25 8.49 -5.69 -3.27
C ARG A 25 9.39 -5.75 -2.05
N GLU A 26 10.60 -6.29 -2.21
CA GLU A 26 11.59 -6.34 -1.14
C GLU A 26 11.98 -4.93 -0.67
N THR A 27 12.15 -4.01 -1.62
CA THR A 27 12.44 -2.61 -1.30
C THR A 27 11.32 -2.00 -0.47
N LEU A 28 10.07 -2.21 -0.86
CA LEU A 28 8.91 -1.71 -0.13
C LEU A 28 8.86 -2.26 1.29
N CYS A 29 9.09 -3.56 1.44
CA CYS A 29 9.13 -4.19 2.76
C CYS A 29 10.23 -3.59 3.62
N SER A 30 11.41 -3.36 3.05
CA SER A 30 12.55 -2.77 3.77
C SER A 30 12.26 -1.33 4.20
N VAL A 31 11.56 -0.57 3.37
CA VAL A 31 11.19 0.82 3.69
C VAL A 31 10.25 0.87 4.89
N LEU A 32 9.36 -0.11 5.03
CA LEU A 32 8.35 -0.11 6.08
C LEU A 32 8.82 -0.83 7.36
N LEU A 33 9.77 -1.75 7.24
CA LEU A 33 10.21 -2.60 8.34
C LEU A 33 10.64 -1.85 9.61
N PRO A 34 11.34 -0.69 9.54
CA PRO A 34 11.76 0.02 10.75
C PRO A 34 10.62 0.63 11.58
N TYR A 35 9.40 0.58 11.10
CA TYR A 35 8.28 1.26 11.75
C TYR A 35 7.37 0.24 12.43
N GLU A 36 7.37 0.20 13.77
CA GLU A 36 6.53 -0.73 14.52
C GLU A 36 5.03 -0.41 14.40
N SER A 37 4.70 0.83 13.99
CA SER A 37 3.32 1.23 13.74
C SER A 37 2.77 0.69 12.42
N MET A 38 3.58 -0.02 11.64
CA MET A 38 3.21 -0.55 10.34
C MET A 38 3.58 -2.01 10.25
N VAL A 39 2.65 -2.85 9.77
CA VAL A 39 2.90 -4.27 9.60
C VAL A 39 2.45 -4.72 8.22
N ILE A 40 3.32 -5.42 7.51
CA ILE A 40 2.99 -6.00 6.22
C ILE A 40 2.34 -7.35 6.48
N ILE A 41 1.06 -7.46 6.08
CA ILE A 41 0.26 -8.65 6.33
C ILE A 41 0.24 -9.61 5.13
N GLY A 42 0.78 -9.17 4.00
CA GLY A 42 0.85 -10.01 2.82
C GLY A 42 1.50 -9.31 1.66
N GLU A 43 1.89 -10.11 0.67
CA GLU A 43 2.47 -9.64 -0.58
C GLU A 43 1.77 -10.32 -1.73
N ALA A 44 1.55 -9.59 -2.81
CA ALA A 44 0.95 -10.12 -4.02
C ALA A 44 1.81 -9.74 -5.22
N ALA A 45 1.94 -10.67 -6.17
CA ALA A 45 2.73 -10.46 -7.38
C ALA A 45 1.88 -10.14 -8.61
N ASP A 46 0.57 -10.13 -8.47
CA ASP A 46 -0.34 -9.80 -9.57
C ASP A 46 -1.69 -9.31 -9.03
N GLY A 47 -2.52 -8.80 -9.96
CA GLY A 47 -3.80 -8.21 -9.58
C GLY A 47 -4.80 -9.19 -9.01
N GLU A 48 -4.84 -10.42 -9.48
CA GLU A 48 -5.77 -11.42 -8.96
C GLU A 48 -5.41 -11.79 -7.53
N ALA A 49 -4.13 -12.03 -7.25
CA ALA A 49 -3.66 -12.31 -5.90
C ALA A 49 -3.93 -11.13 -4.97
N ALA A 50 -3.76 -9.90 -5.48
CA ALA A 50 -4.04 -8.69 -4.69
C ALA A 50 -5.51 -8.62 -4.28
N ILE A 51 -6.42 -8.89 -5.21
CA ILE A 51 -7.86 -8.86 -4.94
C ILE A 51 -8.22 -9.93 -3.90
N GLU A 52 -7.72 -11.14 -4.08
CA GLU A 52 -7.99 -12.25 -3.16
C GLU A 52 -7.47 -11.96 -1.76
N LEU A 53 -6.22 -11.49 -1.65
CA LEU A 53 -5.63 -11.16 -0.36
C LEU A 53 -6.33 -9.98 0.32
N ALA A 54 -6.74 -8.97 -0.44
CA ALA A 54 -7.47 -7.85 0.11
C ALA A 54 -8.77 -8.30 0.77
N PHE A 55 -9.51 -9.20 0.13
CA PHE A 55 -10.75 -9.71 0.70
C PHE A 55 -10.52 -10.61 1.90
N ARG A 56 -9.46 -11.42 1.87
CA ARG A 56 -9.14 -12.34 2.95
C ARG A 56 -8.60 -11.63 4.18
N CYS A 57 -7.74 -10.65 3.99
CA CYS A 57 -6.99 -10.01 5.08
C CYS A 57 -7.56 -8.66 5.51
N ALA A 58 -8.39 -8.04 4.70
CA ALA A 58 -8.97 -6.71 4.95
C ALA A 58 -7.91 -5.71 5.46
N PRO A 59 -6.91 -5.36 4.63
CA PRO A 59 -5.86 -4.44 5.05
C PRO A 59 -6.40 -3.02 5.24
N HIS A 60 -5.70 -2.22 6.01
CA HIS A 60 -6.00 -0.78 6.12
C HIS A 60 -5.47 -0.03 4.88
N VAL A 61 -4.32 -0.45 4.37
CA VAL A 61 -3.63 0.21 3.27
C VAL A 61 -3.12 -0.84 2.30
N ILE A 62 -3.25 -0.56 1.01
CA ILE A 62 -2.65 -1.36 -0.06
C ILE A 62 -1.69 -0.48 -0.83
N ILE A 63 -0.44 -0.90 -0.95
CA ILE A 63 0.52 -0.29 -1.86
C ILE A 63 0.42 -1.06 -3.17
N MET A 64 -0.09 -0.40 -4.21
CA MET A 64 -0.50 -1.04 -5.45
C MET A 64 0.35 -0.58 -6.62
N ASP A 65 1.13 -1.49 -7.19
CA ASP A 65 1.81 -1.25 -8.46
C ASP A 65 0.76 -1.04 -9.56
N VAL A 66 0.91 0.04 -10.32
CA VAL A 66 -0.03 0.33 -11.40
C VAL A 66 0.19 -0.58 -12.59
N GLU A 67 1.45 -0.87 -12.89
CA GLU A 67 1.85 -1.56 -14.11
C GLU A 67 2.09 -3.05 -13.86
N MET A 68 1.05 -3.85 -14.04
CA MET A 68 1.13 -5.29 -13.91
C MET A 68 0.47 -5.95 -15.11
N PRO A 69 0.93 -7.15 -15.52
CA PRO A 69 0.30 -7.87 -16.62
C PRO A 69 -1.09 -8.37 -16.24
N ARG A 70 -1.93 -8.58 -17.25
CA ARG A 70 -3.31 -9.06 -17.12
C ARG A 70 -4.20 -8.06 -16.39
N ILE A 71 -4.34 -8.18 -15.08
CA ILE A 71 -5.12 -7.21 -14.31
C ILE A 71 -4.16 -6.12 -13.82
N SER A 72 -4.33 -4.92 -14.36
CA SER A 72 -3.52 -3.77 -13.95
C SER A 72 -3.85 -3.33 -12.52
N GLY A 73 -2.97 -2.52 -11.94
CA GLY A 73 -3.23 -1.93 -10.64
C GLY A 73 -4.48 -1.05 -10.63
N VAL A 74 -4.79 -0.40 -11.75
CA VAL A 74 -6.02 0.40 -11.89
C VAL A 74 -7.26 -0.50 -11.75
N GLU A 75 -7.30 -1.59 -12.49
CA GLU A 75 -8.44 -2.51 -12.44
C GLU A 75 -8.56 -3.22 -11.09
N ALA A 76 -7.43 -3.66 -10.54
CA ALA A 76 -7.41 -4.27 -9.21
C ALA A 76 -7.95 -3.30 -8.16
N THR A 77 -7.51 -2.04 -8.19
CA THR A 77 -7.99 -1.00 -7.27
C THR A 77 -9.51 -0.81 -7.41
N ARG A 78 -10.00 -0.73 -8.64
CA ARG A 78 -11.43 -0.55 -8.90
C ARG A 78 -12.25 -1.68 -8.28
N ARG A 79 -11.82 -2.93 -8.46
CA ARG A 79 -12.52 -4.09 -7.93
C ARG A 79 -12.46 -4.15 -6.41
N ILE A 80 -11.29 -3.89 -5.84
CA ILE A 80 -11.12 -3.89 -4.38
C ILE A 80 -11.98 -2.80 -3.74
N LYS A 81 -11.94 -1.59 -4.27
CA LYS A 81 -12.67 -0.45 -3.70
C LYS A 81 -14.19 -0.63 -3.80
N ARG A 82 -14.66 -1.43 -4.75
CA ARG A 82 -16.10 -1.72 -4.86
C ARG A 82 -16.61 -2.44 -3.63
N PHE A 83 -15.82 -3.34 -3.06
CA PHE A 83 -16.25 -4.18 -1.92
C PHE A 83 -15.63 -3.73 -0.60
N LEU A 84 -14.50 -3.03 -0.64
CA LEU A 84 -13.81 -2.49 0.53
C LEU A 84 -13.61 -0.98 0.35
N PRO A 85 -14.68 -0.19 0.37
CA PRO A 85 -14.57 1.24 0.05
C PRO A 85 -13.71 2.03 1.05
N GLY A 86 -13.54 1.52 2.27
CA GLY A 86 -12.74 2.19 3.28
C GLY A 86 -11.25 1.91 3.22
N VAL A 87 -10.79 0.96 2.39
CA VAL A 87 -9.36 0.70 2.29
C VAL A 87 -8.65 1.84 1.56
N HIS A 88 -7.48 2.21 2.06
CA HIS A 88 -6.65 3.21 1.40
C HIS A 88 -5.74 2.54 0.38
N VAL A 89 -5.80 2.97 -0.87
CA VAL A 89 -4.92 2.45 -1.91
C VAL A 89 -3.93 3.55 -2.30
N ILE A 90 -2.64 3.22 -2.23
CA ILE A 90 -1.56 4.09 -2.68
C ILE A 90 -1.01 3.47 -3.95
N GLY A 91 -1.20 4.15 -5.09
CA GLY A 91 -0.63 3.71 -6.35
C GLY A 91 0.86 3.99 -6.42
N VAL A 92 1.64 3.06 -6.95
CA VAL A 92 3.06 3.27 -7.23
C VAL A 92 3.35 2.94 -8.69
N SER A 93 4.22 3.72 -9.31
CA SER A 93 4.58 3.53 -10.71
C SER A 93 6.00 4.02 -10.95
N THR A 94 6.68 3.47 -11.95
CA THR A 94 7.97 3.97 -12.39
C THR A 94 7.85 5.32 -13.10
N GLN A 95 6.64 5.69 -13.53
CA GLN A 95 6.39 6.88 -14.35
C GLN A 95 5.56 7.92 -13.60
N ASP A 96 6.01 9.17 -13.66
CA ASP A 96 5.24 10.31 -13.20
C ASP A 96 4.34 10.78 -14.33
N ASP A 97 3.29 10.04 -14.61
CA ASP A 97 2.39 10.24 -15.75
C ASP A 97 1.03 10.70 -15.26
N THR A 98 0.56 11.83 -15.76
CA THR A 98 -0.71 12.41 -15.36
C THR A 98 -1.89 11.48 -15.66
N PHE A 99 -1.86 10.81 -16.81
CA PHE A 99 -2.94 9.88 -17.19
C PHE A 99 -3.03 8.71 -16.21
N ILE A 100 -1.89 8.15 -15.82
CA ILE A 100 -1.82 7.06 -14.84
C ILE A 100 -2.37 7.52 -13.49
N LYS A 101 -1.93 8.70 -13.02
CA LYS A 101 -2.41 9.27 -11.76
C LYS A 101 -3.93 9.46 -11.77
N GLU A 102 -4.47 10.03 -12.84
CA GLU A 102 -5.91 10.26 -12.98
C GLU A 102 -6.67 8.95 -13.04
N SER A 103 -6.13 7.93 -13.73
CA SER A 103 -6.76 6.62 -13.80
C SER A 103 -6.83 5.95 -12.44
N MET A 104 -5.75 6.03 -11.65
CA MET A 104 -5.73 5.49 -10.30
C MET A 104 -6.69 6.22 -9.39
N LYS A 105 -6.72 7.54 -9.47
CA LYS A 105 -7.65 8.36 -8.70
C LYS A 105 -9.10 8.00 -9.02
N ALA A 106 -9.43 7.87 -10.30
CA ALA A 106 -10.77 7.48 -10.74
C ALA A 106 -11.14 6.09 -10.25
N ALA A 107 -10.17 5.18 -10.14
CA ALA A 107 -10.39 3.83 -9.60
C ALA A 107 -10.57 3.82 -8.08
N GLY A 108 -10.21 4.90 -7.39
CA GLY A 108 -10.41 5.05 -5.95
C GLY A 108 -9.13 5.14 -5.12
N SER A 109 -7.96 5.28 -5.74
CA SER A 109 -6.73 5.46 -4.94
C SER A 109 -6.75 6.80 -4.21
N THR A 110 -6.19 6.82 -3.02
CA THR A 110 -6.14 8.04 -2.19
C THR A 110 -4.82 8.80 -2.37
N HIS A 111 -3.82 8.14 -2.90
CA HIS A 111 -2.51 8.75 -3.09
C HIS A 111 -1.75 8.03 -4.20
N PHE A 112 -0.73 8.70 -4.74
CA PHE A 112 0.11 8.15 -5.79
C PHE A 112 1.57 8.58 -5.55
N VAL A 113 2.48 7.63 -5.67
CA VAL A 113 3.92 7.88 -5.47
C VAL A 113 4.68 7.21 -6.60
N THR A 114 5.68 7.90 -7.17
CA THR A 114 6.59 7.24 -8.11
C THR A 114 7.58 6.37 -7.33
N LYS A 115 8.05 5.30 -7.97
CA LYS A 115 8.87 4.28 -7.28
C LYS A 115 10.18 4.83 -6.72
N ASP A 116 10.74 5.85 -7.35
CA ASP A 116 11.95 6.52 -6.85
C ASP A 116 11.70 7.34 -5.57
N TYR A 117 10.45 7.58 -5.20
CA TYR A 117 10.07 8.24 -3.95
C TYR A 117 9.48 7.27 -2.92
N ALA A 118 9.74 5.97 -3.07
CA ALA A 118 9.20 4.95 -2.16
C ALA A 118 9.57 5.21 -0.70
N HIS A 119 10.69 5.87 -0.43
CA HIS A 119 11.11 6.22 0.92
C HIS A 119 10.14 7.16 1.64
N THR A 120 9.25 7.82 0.92
CA THR A 120 8.24 8.72 1.50
C THR A 120 7.01 7.96 2.00
N LEU A 121 6.85 6.68 1.65
CA LEU A 121 5.65 5.92 1.95
C LEU A 121 5.29 5.86 3.44
N PRO A 122 6.24 5.71 4.37
CA PRO A 122 5.87 5.74 5.79
C PRO A 122 5.15 7.03 6.19
N HIS A 123 5.59 8.17 5.70
CA HIS A 123 4.95 9.45 5.98
C HIS A 123 3.58 9.57 5.30
N VAL A 124 3.46 9.07 4.07
CA VAL A 124 2.18 9.04 3.35
C VAL A 124 1.17 8.19 4.11
N ILE A 125 1.58 7.01 4.54
CA ILE A 125 0.71 6.09 5.29
C ILE A 125 0.27 6.73 6.61
N ALA A 126 1.20 7.33 7.34
CA ALA A 126 0.87 8.02 8.59
C ALA A 126 -0.14 9.14 8.35
N THR A 127 0.02 9.92 7.29
CA THR A 127 -0.88 11.02 6.96
C THR A 127 -2.28 10.53 6.63
N ILE A 128 -2.40 9.54 5.76
CA ILE A 128 -3.73 9.08 5.30
C ILE A 128 -4.46 8.25 6.36
N THR A 129 -3.75 7.61 7.27
CA THR A 129 -4.35 6.79 8.32
C THR A 129 -4.51 7.53 9.63
N GLY A 130 -3.89 8.69 9.77
CA GLY A 130 -3.89 9.43 11.04
C GLY A 130 -3.07 8.78 12.14
N ARG A 131 -2.23 7.80 11.83
CA ARG A 131 -1.37 7.13 12.80
C ARG A 131 -0.01 7.79 12.83
N PRO A 132 0.53 8.10 14.02
CA PRO A 132 1.88 8.65 14.10
C PRO A 132 2.92 7.62 13.67
N ILE A 133 4.03 8.12 13.14
CA ILE A 133 5.16 7.28 12.79
C ILE A 133 5.92 6.91 14.05
N THR A 134 6.12 5.62 14.26
CA THR A 134 6.92 5.10 15.36
C THR A 134 7.99 4.17 14.80
N LYS A 135 9.23 4.59 14.87
CA LYS A 135 10.37 3.80 14.42
C LYS A 135 10.82 2.83 15.50
N ASP A 136 11.33 1.71 15.04
CA ASP A 136 12.00 0.75 15.91
C ASP A 136 13.42 1.25 16.18
N TYR A 137 13.70 1.59 17.42
CA TYR A 137 15.01 2.13 17.82
C TYR A 137 16.16 1.12 17.64
N PHE A 138 15.86 -0.16 17.57
CA PHE A 138 16.91 -1.15 17.33
C PHE A 138 17.53 -1.00 15.95
N PHE A 139 16.74 -0.62 14.95
CA PHE A 139 17.26 -0.38 13.61
C PHE A 139 18.13 0.87 13.57
N GLU A 140 17.78 1.90 14.32
CA GLU A 140 18.59 3.13 14.39
C GLU A 140 19.91 2.89 15.08
N GLY A 141 19.93 2.07 16.14
CA GLY A 141 21.13 1.78 16.90
C GLY A 141 22.14 0.93 16.17
N THR A 142 21.75 0.25 15.11
CA THR A 142 22.64 -0.63 14.32
C THR A 142 23.23 0.05 13.09
N ALA A 143 22.83 1.26 12.84
CA ALA A 143 23.26 2.01 11.68
C ALA A 143 24.75 2.36 11.73
#